data_35983d3557c72b43a4ed33be92d56068
#
_entry.id   35983d3557c72b43a4ed33be92d56068
#
_cell.length_a   1.000
_cell.length_b   1.000
_cell.length_c   1.000
_cell.angle_alpha   90.00
_cell.angle_beta   90.00
_cell.angle_gamma   90.00
#
_symmetry.space_group_name_H-M   'P 1'
#
loop_
_entity.id
_entity.type
_entity.pdbx_description
1 polymer ?
#
loop_
_entity_poly.entity_id
_entity_poly.type
_entity_poly.pdbx_seq_one_letter_code
_entity_poly.pdbx_strand_id
1 'polypeptide(L)'
;MPEKAEISAALNGTDSAVEINENGIKIPSGTVLDLGSVGKGIACDEVRGVLEKAKIKRAVVSVGGSILLYGDGEKFTVGIRDPFSESSAESFARLTLPACCVSTSGSYERYFERGGVRYHHILDPKTGYPAESGLVSVTVVCDDGFLSDALSTACFVLGYEKSLPLLEKYGARAVFVFNDKSVRVTGSLADSFELEKDGFKLL
;
A
#
# COMPACT_ATOMS: atom_id res chain seq x y z
N MET A 1 16.52 0.29 19.47
CA MET A 1 15.07 0.50 19.55
C MET A 1 14.87 1.63 20.55
N PRO A 2 14.01 2.61 20.25
CA PRO A 2 13.73 3.69 21.19
C PRO A 2 13.14 3.15 22.49
N GLU A 3 13.37 3.85 23.58
CA GLU A 3 12.71 3.55 24.86
C GLU A 3 11.21 3.90 24.79
N LYS A 4 10.39 3.19 25.59
CA LYS A 4 8.94 3.40 25.60
C LYS A 4 8.56 4.86 25.87
N ALA A 5 9.34 5.54 26.71
CA ALA A 5 9.12 6.97 27.01
C ALA A 5 9.39 7.88 25.81
N GLU A 6 10.40 7.54 24.98
CA GLU A 6 10.71 8.29 23.75
C GLU A 6 9.61 8.12 22.71
N ILE A 7 9.09 6.89 22.55
CA ILE A 7 7.96 6.61 21.64
C ILE A 7 6.72 7.38 22.09
N SER A 8 6.39 7.36 23.39
CA SER A 8 5.24 8.09 23.94
C SER A 8 5.39 9.61 23.76
N ALA A 9 6.59 10.15 23.93
CA ALA A 9 6.85 11.58 23.71
C ALA A 9 6.70 11.95 22.22
N ALA A 10 7.15 11.11 21.30
CA ALA A 10 6.99 11.31 19.87
C ALA A 10 5.52 11.25 19.43
N LEU A 11 4.75 10.30 19.95
CA LEU A 11 3.32 10.17 19.66
C LEU A 11 2.52 11.41 20.08
N ASN A 12 2.81 11.99 21.25
CA ASN A 12 2.14 13.21 21.72
C ASN A 12 2.35 14.41 20.77
N GLY A 13 3.40 14.38 19.94
CA GLY A 13 3.67 15.39 18.92
C GLY A 13 2.93 15.15 17.60
N THR A 14 2.42 13.94 17.35
CA THR A 14 1.75 13.61 16.07
C THR A 14 0.29 14.04 16.01
N ASP A 15 -0.36 14.27 17.15
CA ASP A 15 -1.73 14.78 17.25
C ASP A 15 -1.85 16.27 16.92
N SER A 16 -0.74 16.91 16.58
CA SER A 16 -0.70 18.31 16.19
C SER A 16 -1.45 18.51 14.89
N ALA A 17 -2.52 19.28 14.92
CA ALA A 17 -3.36 19.50 13.76
C ALA A 17 -2.58 20.22 12.63
N VAL A 18 -2.51 19.57 11.49
CA VAL A 18 -2.11 20.22 10.23
C VAL A 18 -3.30 21.05 9.76
N GLU A 19 -3.16 22.37 9.73
CA GLU A 19 -4.17 23.28 9.22
C GLU A 19 -3.97 23.46 7.72
N ILE A 20 -5.01 23.18 6.93
CA ILE A 20 -5.01 23.39 5.49
C ILE A 20 -6.06 24.44 5.15
N ASN A 21 -5.66 25.51 4.48
CA ASN A 21 -6.53 26.59 4.04
C ASN A 21 -6.08 27.16 2.69
N GLU A 22 -6.78 28.16 2.18
CA GLU A 22 -6.49 28.82 0.90
C GLU A 22 -5.08 29.44 0.81
N ASN A 23 -4.46 29.75 1.96
CA ASN A 23 -3.12 30.34 2.03
C ASN A 23 -2.01 29.29 2.12
N GLY A 24 -2.36 27.99 2.23
CA GLY A 24 -1.42 26.87 2.26
C GLY A 24 -1.61 25.93 3.45
N ILE A 25 -0.51 25.29 3.82
CA ILE A 25 -0.47 24.31 4.91
C ILE A 25 0.32 24.90 6.06
N LYS A 26 -0.28 24.94 7.25
CA LYS A 26 0.37 25.32 8.49
C LYS A 26 0.69 24.09 9.32
N ILE A 27 1.95 23.91 9.62
CA ILE A 27 2.47 22.79 10.39
C ILE A 27 3.03 23.34 11.70
N PRO A 28 2.73 22.77 12.87
CA PRO A 28 3.34 23.15 14.12
C PRO A 28 4.87 23.07 14.08
N SER A 29 5.54 23.96 14.81
CA SER A 29 7.00 23.95 14.89
C SER A 29 7.51 22.61 15.43
N GLY A 30 8.51 22.03 14.75
CA GLY A 30 9.08 20.72 15.11
C GLY A 30 8.35 19.50 14.53
N THR A 31 7.21 19.71 13.83
CA THR A 31 6.52 18.63 13.12
C THR A 31 7.18 18.37 11.77
N VAL A 32 7.35 17.12 11.41
CA VAL A 32 7.83 16.66 10.10
C VAL A 32 6.70 15.87 9.42
N LEU A 33 6.41 16.21 8.17
CA LEU A 33 5.48 15.43 7.34
C LEU A 33 6.26 14.36 6.59
N ASP A 34 5.87 13.10 6.76
CA ASP A 34 6.36 11.97 5.97
C ASP A 34 5.31 11.59 4.92
N LEU A 35 5.67 11.68 3.65
CA LEU A 35 4.80 11.34 2.51
C LEU A 35 5.04 9.91 2.00
N GLY A 36 5.70 9.06 2.77
CA GLY A 36 6.07 7.70 2.37
C GLY A 36 4.89 6.81 1.98
N SER A 37 3.71 7.07 2.56
CA SER A 37 2.47 6.32 2.29
C SER A 37 1.67 6.82 1.08
N VAL A 38 2.09 7.92 0.43
CA VAL A 38 1.34 8.55 -0.68
C VAL A 38 2.22 9.00 -1.83
N GLY A 39 3.52 9.18 -1.58
CA GLY A 39 4.44 9.80 -2.54
C GLY A 39 4.61 9.03 -3.84
N LYS A 40 4.57 7.69 -3.77
CA LYS A 40 4.67 6.83 -4.95
C LYS A 40 3.41 6.89 -5.80
N GLY A 41 2.25 6.94 -5.14
CA GLY A 41 0.96 7.10 -5.79
C GLY A 41 0.83 8.45 -6.50
N ILE A 42 1.22 9.53 -5.83
CA ILE A 42 1.29 10.87 -6.43
C ILE A 42 2.18 10.86 -7.68
N ALA A 43 3.35 10.22 -7.60
CA ALA A 43 4.25 10.13 -8.76
C ALA A 43 3.61 9.34 -9.92
N CYS A 44 2.81 8.31 -9.66
CA CYS A 44 2.05 7.62 -10.70
C CYS A 44 1.04 8.56 -11.39
N ASP A 45 0.32 9.39 -10.63
CA ASP A 45 -0.66 10.33 -11.19
C ASP A 45 0.01 11.45 -11.98
N GLU A 46 1.13 11.98 -11.52
CA GLU A 46 1.93 12.97 -12.25
C GLU A 46 2.46 12.38 -13.57
N VAL A 47 2.96 11.14 -13.54
CA VAL A 47 3.43 10.45 -14.76
C VAL A 47 2.27 10.21 -15.72
N ARG A 48 1.08 9.88 -15.25
CA ARG A 48 -0.13 9.76 -16.08
C ARG A 48 -0.34 11.04 -16.90
N GLY A 49 -0.30 12.20 -16.25
CA GLY A 49 -0.45 13.49 -16.93
C GLY A 49 0.66 13.77 -17.97
N VAL A 50 1.88 13.28 -17.73
CA VAL A 50 2.97 13.37 -18.72
C VAL A 50 2.71 12.48 -19.92
N LEU A 51 2.29 11.22 -19.70
CA LEU A 51 1.97 10.27 -20.77
C LEU A 51 0.82 10.76 -21.65
N GLU A 52 -0.22 11.37 -21.06
CA GLU A 52 -1.35 11.99 -21.75
C GLU A 52 -0.89 13.12 -22.68
N LYS A 53 -0.10 14.07 -22.14
CA LYS A 53 0.46 15.20 -22.92
C LYS A 53 1.36 14.72 -24.06
N ALA A 54 2.12 13.66 -23.82
CA ALA A 54 3.01 13.04 -24.83
C ALA A 54 2.25 12.13 -25.80
N LYS A 55 0.93 11.97 -25.65
CA LYS A 55 0.08 11.10 -26.49
C LYS A 55 0.57 9.65 -26.55
N ILE A 56 1.15 9.17 -25.46
CA ILE A 56 1.52 7.76 -25.32
C ILE A 56 0.24 6.94 -25.25
N LYS A 57 0.17 5.86 -26.03
CA LYS A 57 -1.04 5.03 -26.08
C LYS A 57 -1.11 4.00 -24.96
N ARG A 58 0.03 3.48 -24.56
CA ARG A 58 0.10 2.41 -23.56
C ARG A 58 1.44 2.41 -22.83
N ALA A 59 1.40 2.24 -21.52
CA ALA A 59 2.60 2.17 -20.68
C ALA A 59 2.34 1.37 -19.40
N VAL A 60 3.41 0.81 -18.85
CA VAL A 60 3.48 0.32 -17.49
C VAL A 60 4.62 1.06 -16.81
N VAL A 61 4.32 1.76 -15.72
CA VAL A 61 5.32 2.53 -14.97
C VAL A 61 5.35 2.03 -13.53
N SER A 62 6.52 1.60 -13.07
CA SER A 62 6.73 1.15 -11.70
C SER A 62 7.48 2.20 -10.90
N VAL A 63 6.92 2.56 -9.75
CA VAL A 63 7.49 3.52 -8.80
C VAL A 63 7.57 2.82 -7.44
N GLY A 64 8.63 2.04 -7.21
CA GLY A 64 8.97 1.48 -5.91
C GLY A 64 7.82 0.76 -5.16
N GLY A 65 7.08 -0.12 -5.82
CA GLY A 65 5.95 -0.85 -5.23
C GLY A 65 4.56 -0.28 -5.55
N SER A 66 4.50 0.88 -6.22
CA SER A 66 3.30 1.38 -6.87
C SER A 66 3.46 1.29 -8.38
N ILE A 67 2.42 0.87 -9.09
CA ILE A 67 2.44 0.63 -10.53
C ILE A 67 1.29 1.39 -11.18
N LEU A 68 1.60 2.17 -12.21
CA LEU A 68 0.62 2.75 -13.12
C LEU A 68 0.49 1.84 -14.35
N LEU A 69 -0.71 1.35 -14.60
CA LEU A 69 -1.14 0.68 -15.81
C LEU A 69 -1.91 1.70 -16.65
N TYR A 70 -1.31 2.16 -17.74
CA TYR A 70 -1.84 3.27 -18.53
C TYR A 70 -2.21 2.85 -19.94
N GLY A 71 -3.36 3.31 -20.44
CA GLY A 71 -3.84 3.16 -21.81
C GLY A 71 -4.99 2.19 -21.96
N ASP A 72 -5.65 2.25 -23.10
CA ASP A 72 -6.82 1.46 -23.45
C ASP A 72 -6.44 0.14 -24.17
N GLY A 73 -7.42 -0.74 -24.34
CA GLY A 73 -7.31 -1.98 -25.09
C GLY A 73 -7.10 -3.21 -24.24
N GLU A 74 -6.04 -3.99 -24.53
CA GLU A 74 -5.77 -5.23 -23.81
C GLU A 74 -5.47 -5.02 -22.32
N LYS A 75 -5.93 -5.94 -21.49
CA LYS A 75 -5.64 -5.94 -20.05
C LYS A 75 -4.14 -6.10 -19.79
N PHE A 76 -3.72 -5.70 -18.62
CA PHE A 76 -2.37 -5.84 -18.13
C PHE A 76 -2.30 -7.01 -17.14
N THR A 77 -1.21 -7.76 -17.16
CA THR A 77 -0.94 -8.78 -16.14
C THR A 77 0.11 -8.27 -15.18
N VAL A 78 -0.21 -8.27 -13.88
CA VAL A 78 0.65 -7.82 -12.79
C VAL A 78 0.85 -8.97 -11.81
N GLY A 79 2.11 -9.34 -11.55
CA GLY A 79 2.45 -10.30 -10.50
C GLY A 79 2.35 -9.66 -9.12
N ILE A 80 1.77 -10.38 -8.16
CA ILE A 80 1.81 -10.02 -6.74
C ILE A 80 2.98 -10.75 -6.10
N ARG A 81 3.95 -9.98 -5.60
CA ARG A 81 5.16 -10.52 -4.99
C ARG A 81 4.84 -11.47 -3.83
N ASP A 82 5.57 -12.59 -3.76
CA ASP A 82 5.53 -13.48 -2.60
C ASP A 82 6.18 -12.78 -1.40
N PRO A 83 5.41 -12.45 -0.34
CA PRO A 83 5.92 -11.75 0.84
C PRO A 83 6.83 -12.62 1.72
N PHE A 84 6.89 -13.92 1.47
CA PHE A 84 7.70 -14.89 2.21
C PHE A 84 8.97 -15.30 1.46
N SER A 85 9.14 -14.84 0.21
CA SER A 85 10.35 -15.10 -0.57
C SER A 85 11.41 -14.03 -0.34
N GLU A 86 12.67 -14.45 -0.28
CA GLU A 86 13.83 -13.54 -0.29
C GLU A 86 14.00 -12.87 -1.66
N SER A 87 13.56 -13.53 -2.73
CA SER A 87 13.61 -12.98 -4.08
C SER A 87 12.49 -11.97 -4.33
N SER A 88 12.85 -10.75 -4.70
CA SER A 88 11.87 -9.74 -5.12
C SER A 88 11.20 -10.03 -6.45
N ALA A 89 11.72 -10.98 -7.22
CA ALA A 89 11.19 -11.37 -8.52
C ALA A 89 10.13 -12.49 -8.44
N GLU A 90 10.00 -13.14 -7.28
CA GLU A 90 9.00 -14.18 -7.12
C GLU A 90 7.60 -13.60 -6.84
N SER A 91 6.62 -14.06 -7.61
CA SER A 91 5.20 -13.83 -7.36
C SER A 91 4.51 -15.08 -6.84
N PHE A 92 3.46 -14.92 -6.05
CA PHE A 92 2.60 -16.03 -5.62
C PHE A 92 1.26 -16.04 -6.36
N ALA A 93 0.90 -14.92 -6.98
CA ALA A 93 -0.35 -14.75 -7.69
C ALA A 93 -0.20 -13.67 -8.77
N ARG A 94 -1.18 -13.60 -9.67
CA ARG A 94 -1.29 -12.54 -10.67
C ARG A 94 -2.68 -11.91 -10.69
N LEU A 95 -2.70 -10.66 -11.15
CA LEU A 95 -3.91 -9.90 -11.45
C LEU A 95 -3.94 -9.57 -12.94
N THR A 96 -5.11 -9.75 -13.59
CA THR A 96 -5.35 -9.31 -14.96
C THR A 96 -6.31 -8.12 -14.96
N LEU A 97 -5.77 -6.92 -15.17
CA LEU A 97 -6.42 -5.63 -14.87
C LEU A 97 -6.54 -4.75 -16.12
N PRO A 98 -7.58 -3.90 -16.23
CA PRO A 98 -7.58 -2.76 -17.14
C PRO A 98 -6.56 -1.71 -16.68
N ALA A 99 -6.48 -0.57 -17.36
CA ALA A 99 -5.73 0.58 -16.90
C ALA A 99 -6.19 1.03 -15.51
N CYS A 100 -5.26 1.12 -14.57
CA CYS A 100 -5.50 1.51 -13.17
C CYS A 100 -4.17 1.71 -12.44
N CYS A 101 -4.21 2.02 -11.15
CA CYS A 101 -3.07 2.01 -10.26
C CYS A 101 -3.12 0.80 -9.32
N VAL A 102 -1.94 0.24 -9.03
CA VAL A 102 -1.76 -0.88 -8.12
C VAL A 102 -0.67 -0.52 -7.13
N SER A 103 -0.95 -0.53 -5.84
CA SER A 103 0.04 -0.23 -4.80
C SER A 103 0.06 -1.32 -3.74
N THR A 104 1.25 -1.69 -3.29
CA THR A 104 1.43 -2.71 -2.26
C THR A 104 2.17 -2.15 -1.06
N SER A 105 1.61 -2.40 0.13
CA SER A 105 2.26 -2.19 1.42
C SER A 105 2.54 -3.53 2.08
N GLY A 106 3.77 -3.72 2.59
CA GLY A 106 4.16 -4.99 3.20
C GLY A 106 5.23 -4.84 4.28
N SER A 107 5.18 -5.74 5.27
CA SER A 107 6.11 -5.79 6.41
C SER A 107 7.52 -6.23 6.04
N TYR A 108 7.73 -6.75 4.84
CA TYR A 108 8.99 -7.30 4.32
C TYR A 108 9.85 -6.28 3.56
N GLU A 109 9.36 -5.07 3.29
CA GLU A 109 10.08 -4.08 2.47
C GLU A 109 11.20 -3.40 3.26
N ARG A 110 10.88 -2.88 4.44
CA ARG A 110 11.83 -2.18 5.31
C ARG A 110 11.61 -2.61 6.74
N TYR A 111 12.54 -3.34 7.30
CA TYR A 111 12.46 -3.81 8.68
C TYR A 111 13.87 -4.02 9.26
N PHE A 112 13.93 -4.17 10.57
CA PHE A 112 15.07 -4.72 11.28
C PHE A 112 14.59 -5.80 12.25
N GLU A 113 15.49 -6.67 12.65
CA GLU A 113 15.18 -7.72 13.61
C GLU A 113 15.98 -7.53 14.90
N ARG A 114 15.31 -7.70 16.03
CA ARG A 114 15.94 -7.65 17.35
C ARG A 114 15.28 -8.65 18.29
N GLY A 115 16.06 -9.54 18.89
CA GLY A 115 15.54 -10.55 19.80
C GLY A 115 14.52 -11.52 19.18
N GLY A 116 14.64 -11.80 17.87
CA GLY A 116 13.71 -12.66 17.13
C GLY A 116 12.38 -11.97 16.73
N VAL A 117 12.24 -10.68 17.04
CA VAL A 117 11.06 -9.87 16.66
C VAL A 117 11.41 -8.98 15.49
N ARG A 118 10.54 -8.95 14.47
CA ARG A 118 10.65 -8.09 13.30
C ARG A 118 9.94 -6.76 13.54
N TYR A 119 10.66 -5.66 13.31
CA TYR A 119 10.17 -4.30 13.43
C TYR A 119 10.16 -3.65 12.04
N HIS A 120 9.01 -3.62 11.40
CA HIS A 120 8.83 -3.01 10.09
C HIS A 120 8.43 -1.53 10.19
N HIS A 121 8.55 -0.81 9.09
CA HIS A 121 8.38 0.64 9.00
C HIS A 121 6.93 1.13 9.00
N ILE A 122 5.94 0.26 8.85
CA ILE A 122 4.52 0.63 8.87
C ILE A 122 4.06 0.64 10.33
N LEU A 123 3.98 1.83 10.91
CA LEU A 123 3.66 2.01 12.32
C LEU A 123 2.14 2.19 12.52
N ASP A 124 1.62 1.65 13.61
CA ASP A 124 0.31 2.00 14.12
C ASP A 124 0.40 3.37 14.81
N PRO A 125 -0.32 4.41 14.32
CA PRO A 125 -0.26 5.74 14.88
C PRO A 125 -0.77 5.83 16.32
N LYS A 126 -1.49 4.83 16.81
CA LYS A 126 -1.98 4.79 18.20
C LYS A 126 -0.91 4.31 19.18
N THR A 127 0.00 3.47 18.73
CA THR A 127 0.98 2.81 19.60
C THR A 127 2.41 3.28 19.33
N GLY A 128 2.72 3.76 18.11
CA GLY A 128 4.06 4.07 17.63
C GLY A 128 4.93 2.84 17.36
N TYR A 129 4.37 1.65 17.49
CA TYR A 129 5.01 0.38 17.15
C TYR A 129 4.55 -0.12 15.78
N PRO A 130 5.28 -1.08 15.16
CA PRO A 130 4.80 -1.74 13.96
C PRO A 130 3.37 -2.25 14.09
N ALA A 131 2.57 -2.07 13.05
CA ALA A 131 1.17 -2.50 13.06
C ALA A 131 1.05 -4.03 13.13
N GLU A 132 0.24 -4.53 14.04
CA GLU A 132 0.01 -5.96 14.27
C GLU A 132 -1.39 -6.36 13.82
N SER A 133 -1.69 -6.21 12.53
CA SER A 133 -2.99 -6.51 11.93
C SER A 133 -3.18 -7.97 11.49
N GLY A 134 -2.14 -8.82 11.67
CA GLY A 134 -2.11 -10.20 11.16
C GLY A 134 -1.78 -10.29 9.67
N LEU A 135 -1.55 -9.16 9.00
CA LEU A 135 -1.24 -9.08 7.58
C LEU A 135 0.26 -9.01 7.33
N VAL A 136 0.72 -9.62 6.26
CA VAL A 136 2.09 -9.51 5.76
C VAL A 136 2.15 -8.57 4.55
N SER A 137 1.09 -8.50 3.73
CA SER A 137 0.96 -7.51 2.67
C SER A 137 -0.49 -7.20 2.33
N VAL A 138 -0.68 -6.00 1.76
CA VAL A 138 -1.94 -5.55 1.16
C VAL A 138 -1.64 -4.91 -0.18
N THR A 139 -2.24 -5.44 -1.25
CA THR A 139 -2.18 -4.85 -2.58
C THR A 139 -3.53 -4.21 -2.90
N VAL A 140 -3.55 -2.91 -3.14
CA VAL A 140 -4.75 -2.14 -3.48
C VAL A 140 -4.75 -1.80 -4.97
N VAL A 141 -5.91 -1.99 -5.59
CA VAL A 141 -6.22 -1.62 -6.98
C VAL A 141 -7.24 -0.49 -6.96
N CYS A 142 -6.89 0.65 -7.56
CA CYS A 142 -7.72 1.84 -7.65
C CYS A 142 -7.39 2.61 -8.94
N ASP A 143 -8.30 3.42 -9.44
CA ASP A 143 -8.04 4.25 -10.63
C ASP A 143 -7.08 5.42 -10.32
N ASP A 144 -7.07 5.86 -9.09
CA ASP A 144 -6.26 6.97 -8.57
C ASP A 144 -5.00 6.44 -7.88
N GLY A 145 -3.83 6.96 -8.27
CA GLY A 145 -2.54 6.52 -7.74
C GLY A 145 -2.34 6.93 -6.29
N PHE A 146 -2.68 8.18 -5.94
CA PHE A 146 -2.62 8.66 -4.55
C PHE A 146 -3.48 7.78 -3.64
N LEU A 147 -4.72 7.50 -4.03
CA LEU A 147 -5.62 6.66 -3.23
C LEU A 147 -5.13 5.22 -3.13
N SER A 148 -4.59 4.64 -4.21
CA SER A 148 -4.08 3.26 -4.15
C SER A 148 -2.94 3.11 -3.15
N ASP A 149 -2.00 4.06 -3.11
CA ASP A 149 -0.85 4.06 -2.20
C ASP A 149 -1.29 4.32 -0.75
N ALA A 150 -2.12 5.36 -0.52
CA ALA A 150 -2.67 5.70 0.79
C ALA A 150 -3.46 4.55 1.40
N LEU A 151 -4.36 3.94 0.61
CA LEU A 151 -5.23 2.87 1.06
C LEU A 151 -4.45 1.57 1.33
N SER A 152 -3.39 1.28 0.57
CA SER A 152 -2.57 0.09 0.84
C SER A 152 -1.96 0.12 2.25
N THR A 153 -1.44 1.27 2.65
CA THR A 153 -0.87 1.49 4.00
C THR A 153 -1.97 1.52 5.08
N ALA A 154 -3.06 2.25 4.83
CA ALA A 154 -4.17 2.34 5.77
C ALA A 154 -4.79 0.96 6.03
N CYS A 155 -5.04 0.18 4.98
CA CYS A 155 -5.59 -1.18 5.09
C CYS A 155 -4.65 -2.14 5.81
N PHE A 156 -3.33 -1.99 5.59
CA PHE A 156 -2.34 -2.78 6.33
C PHE A 156 -2.41 -2.53 7.85
N VAL A 157 -2.55 -1.26 8.27
CA VAL A 157 -2.67 -0.89 9.68
C VAL A 157 -4.00 -1.31 10.28
N LEU A 158 -5.11 -1.09 9.55
CA LEU A 158 -6.48 -1.36 10.03
C LEU A 158 -6.80 -2.86 10.11
N GLY A 159 -6.16 -3.68 9.29
CA GLY A 159 -6.52 -5.09 9.12
C GLY A 159 -7.74 -5.27 8.21
N TYR A 160 -8.03 -6.52 7.83
CA TYR A 160 -9.02 -6.86 6.80
C TYR A 160 -10.41 -6.26 7.08
N GLU A 161 -11.02 -6.61 8.21
CA GLU A 161 -12.42 -6.28 8.49
C GLU A 161 -12.69 -4.77 8.51
N LYS A 162 -11.77 -3.99 9.11
CA LYS A 162 -11.89 -2.53 9.20
C LYS A 162 -11.58 -1.83 7.88
N SER A 163 -10.92 -2.51 6.96
CA SER A 163 -10.59 -1.98 5.63
C SER A 163 -11.77 -2.03 4.67
N LEU A 164 -12.70 -2.97 4.84
CA LEU A 164 -13.79 -3.16 3.87
C LEU A 164 -14.65 -1.91 3.64
N PRO A 165 -15.15 -1.21 4.69
CA PRO A 165 -15.92 0.02 4.49
C PRO A 165 -15.09 1.15 3.84
N LEU A 166 -13.79 1.18 4.13
CA LEU A 166 -12.89 2.19 3.56
C LEU A 166 -12.67 1.94 2.07
N LEU A 167 -12.44 0.70 1.67
CA LEU A 167 -12.29 0.32 0.26
C LEU A 167 -13.57 0.59 -0.53
N GLU A 168 -14.73 0.23 0.02
CA GLU A 168 -16.02 0.51 -0.59
C GLU A 168 -16.25 2.02 -0.80
N LYS A 169 -15.97 2.83 0.22
CA LYS A 169 -16.11 4.29 0.17
C LYS A 169 -15.34 4.91 -0.99
N TYR A 170 -14.16 4.40 -1.30
CA TYR A 170 -13.29 4.94 -2.34
C TYR A 170 -13.31 4.14 -3.65
N GLY A 171 -14.21 3.16 -3.79
CA GLY A 171 -14.31 2.32 -4.98
C GLY A 171 -13.05 1.48 -5.24
N ALA A 172 -12.24 1.26 -4.22
CA ALA A 172 -10.99 0.49 -4.30
C ALA A 172 -11.23 -0.98 -4.00
N ARG A 173 -10.33 -1.83 -4.47
CA ARG A 173 -10.34 -3.28 -4.26
C ARG A 173 -8.96 -3.71 -3.80
N ALA A 174 -8.88 -4.83 -3.06
CA ALA A 174 -7.62 -5.25 -2.49
C ALA A 174 -7.43 -6.76 -2.44
N VAL A 175 -6.15 -7.16 -2.42
CA VAL A 175 -5.67 -8.49 -2.06
C VAL A 175 -4.97 -8.38 -0.72
N PHE A 176 -5.41 -9.15 0.26
CA PHE A 176 -4.84 -9.25 1.60
C PHE A 176 -4.12 -10.57 1.77
N VAL A 177 -2.88 -10.54 2.19
CA VAL A 177 -2.09 -11.73 2.52
C VAL A 177 -1.80 -11.75 4.01
N PHE A 178 -2.19 -12.83 4.67
CA PHE A 178 -2.01 -13.01 6.11
C PHE A 178 -0.71 -13.76 6.44
N ASN A 179 -0.28 -13.70 7.70
CA ASN A 179 0.93 -14.36 8.20
C ASN A 179 0.90 -15.90 8.05
N ASP A 180 -0.30 -16.50 8.03
CA ASP A 180 -0.53 -17.94 7.82
C ASP A 180 -0.64 -18.35 6.35
N LYS A 181 -0.29 -17.44 5.43
CA LYS A 181 -0.41 -17.58 3.96
C LYS A 181 -1.85 -17.67 3.45
N SER A 182 -2.84 -17.40 4.28
CA SER A 182 -4.19 -17.21 3.76
C SER A 182 -4.28 -15.90 2.96
N VAL A 183 -5.15 -15.88 1.96
CA VAL A 183 -5.35 -14.78 1.01
C VAL A 183 -6.84 -14.46 0.93
N ARG A 184 -7.19 -13.20 1.04
CA ARG A 184 -8.54 -12.70 0.77
C ARG A 184 -8.52 -11.65 -0.32
N VAL A 185 -9.45 -11.74 -1.25
CA VAL A 185 -9.60 -10.83 -2.38
C VAL A 185 -10.97 -10.17 -2.31
N THR A 186 -11.04 -8.85 -2.46
CA THR A 186 -12.31 -8.12 -2.29
C THR A 186 -13.05 -7.92 -3.60
N GLY A 187 -14.39 -8.07 -3.55
CA GLY A 187 -15.31 -7.73 -4.63
C GLY A 187 -14.96 -8.36 -5.97
N SER A 188 -15.19 -7.62 -7.04
CA SER A 188 -14.93 -8.07 -8.42
C SER A 188 -13.46 -8.30 -8.77
N LEU A 189 -12.53 -7.97 -7.87
CA LEU A 189 -11.12 -8.26 -8.08
C LEU A 189 -10.84 -9.78 -8.08
N ALA A 190 -11.69 -10.55 -7.41
CA ALA A 190 -11.60 -12.02 -7.38
C ALA A 190 -11.66 -12.63 -8.80
N ASP A 191 -12.44 -12.07 -9.71
CA ASP A 191 -12.55 -12.53 -11.10
C ASP A 191 -11.27 -12.29 -11.93
N SER A 192 -10.41 -11.42 -11.43
CA SER A 192 -9.14 -11.02 -12.08
C SER A 192 -7.91 -11.57 -11.37
N PHE A 193 -8.10 -12.30 -10.28
CA PHE A 193 -7.05 -12.86 -9.44
C PHE A 193 -6.82 -14.34 -9.76
N GLU A 194 -5.57 -14.72 -9.92
CA GLU A 194 -5.17 -16.11 -10.10
C GLU A 194 -4.03 -16.45 -9.15
N LEU A 195 -4.24 -17.46 -8.30
CA LEU A 195 -3.23 -18.01 -7.40
C LEU A 195 -2.32 -18.95 -8.21
N GLU A 196 -1.00 -18.73 -8.20
CA GLU A 196 -0.04 -19.46 -9.01
C GLU A 196 0.91 -20.34 -8.20
N LYS A 197 1.08 -20.02 -6.91
CA LYS A 197 2.07 -20.70 -6.05
C LYS A 197 1.37 -21.56 -5.00
N ASP A 198 1.85 -22.79 -4.87
CA ASP A 198 1.41 -23.70 -3.80
C ASP A 198 1.75 -23.16 -2.40
N GLY A 199 0.96 -23.58 -1.41
CA GLY A 199 1.15 -23.22 -0.01
C GLY A 199 0.43 -21.96 0.42
N PHE A 200 -0.19 -21.21 -0.49
CA PHE A 200 -1.16 -20.16 -0.18
C PHE A 200 -2.58 -20.71 -0.23
N LYS A 201 -3.48 -20.13 0.57
CA LYS A 201 -4.87 -20.57 0.65
C LYS A 201 -5.82 -19.38 0.41
N LEU A 202 -6.54 -19.41 -0.71
CA LEU A 202 -7.60 -18.45 -1.00
C LEU A 202 -8.83 -18.76 -0.12
N LEU A 203 -9.37 -17.74 0.57
CA LEU A 203 -10.51 -17.83 1.49
C LEU A 203 -11.74 -17.12 0.92
#